data_8a541734fb945abb3a3671811ef2c580
#
_entry.id   8a541734fb945abb3a3671811ef2c580
#
_cell.length_a   1.000
_cell.length_b   1.000
_cell.length_c   1.000
_cell.angle_alpha   90.00
_cell.angle_beta   90.00
_cell.angle_gamma   90.00
#
_symmetry.space_group_name_H-M   'P 1'
#
loop_
_entity.id
_entity.type
_entity.pdbx_description
1 polymer ?
#
loop_
_entity_poly.entity_id
_entity_poly.type
_entity_poly.pdbx_seq_one_letter_code
_entity_poly.pdbx_strand_id
1 'polypeptide(L)'
;MKQLPNRSALLALLAFLAGHVSAAEPRTVNDALWIWGHPAGVYNRSYLRSTGRASTIEPVAGALDMGIRNLIFVCYQGKPQPPFDAYYAPMRQLDCVLWSLVAAEGATSQATRDAAFALAERNENLTGWILDDFFHEPPDGNAADMPSAPAPAFRASLTPLELRALRERKVRGRQLPVMAVIYTGQLKPGAQAHIAEIDELCMWTSPAANLKNLEANFFALEKLAPGKELFLGCYMYDFSGRKPLPVALMQQQVELGHRWLKEGRISGMIFLATANVDVGLEAVDWTRQWIREAGKQAIPVSRKATPLRSP
;
A
#
# COMPACT_ATOMS: atom_id res chain seq x y z
N MET A 1 26.41 -11.64 -73.58
CA MET A 1 26.31 -10.41 -72.76
C MET A 1 25.09 -10.55 -71.83
N LYS A 2 25.31 -10.88 -70.56
CA LYS A 2 24.25 -10.99 -69.57
C LYS A 2 24.20 -9.66 -68.76
N GLN A 3 23.13 -8.95 -68.84
CA GLN A 3 22.91 -7.72 -68.05
C GLN A 3 22.70 -8.06 -66.57
N LEU A 4 23.48 -7.39 -65.73
CA LEU A 4 23.34 -7.44 -64.27
C LEU A 4 22.11 -6.56 -63.78
N PRO A 5 21.32 -6.98 -62.82
CA PRO A 5 20.19 -6.19 -62.33
C PRO A 5 20.66 -4.99 -61.52
N ASN A 6 19.90 -3.91 -61.65
CA ASN A 6 20.07 -2.57 -61.12
C ASN A 6 20.08 -2.56 -59.60
N ARG A 7 21.17 -2.08 -58.97
CA ARG A 7 21.38 -2.01 -57.50
C ARG A 7 20.61 -0.91 -56.78
N SER A 8 19.72 -0.20 -57.48
CA SER A 8 19.01 0.97 -56.92
C SER A 8 17.67 0.64 -56.24
N ALA A 9 17.18 -0.60 -56.27
CA ALA A 9 15.90 -0.99 -55.70
C ALA A 9 15.97 -1.56 -54.27
N LEU A 10 17.19 -1.74 -53.70
CA LEU A 10 17.36 -2.38 -52.38
C LEU A 10 17.50 -1.39 -51.23
N LEU A 11 17.56 -0.08 -51.48
CA LEU A 11 17.70 0.96 -50.44
C LEU A 11 16.39 1.60 -49.96
N ALA A 12 15.28 1.31 -50.63
CA ALA A 12 13.97 1.91 -50.28
C ALA A 12 13.12 1.07 -49.28
N LEU A 13 13.57 -0.17 -48.95
CA LEU A 13 12.76 -1.05 -48.08
C LEU A 13 13.25 -1.13 -46.61
N LEU A 14 14.32 -0.39 -46.27
CA LEU A 14 14.89 -0.37 -44.89
C LEU A 14 14.46 0.86 -44.07
N ALA A 15 13.64 1.76 -44.61
CA ALA A 15 13.25 3.01 -43.95
C ALA A 15 11.87 2.95 -43.26
N PHE A 16 11.17 1.80 -43.25
CA PHE A 16 9.78 1.73 -42.71
C PHE A 16 9.62 0.85 -41.48
N LEU A 17 10.71 0.44 -40.82
CA LEU A 17 10.66 -0.28 -39.53
C LEU A 17 11.29 0.54 -38.37
N ALA A 18 11.22 1.86 -38.45
CA ALA A 18 11.27 2.69 -37.23
C ALA A 18 9.94 2.52 -36.51
N GLY A 19 9.77 1.37 -35.85
CA GLY A 19 8.68 1.16 -34.95
C GLY A 19 8.64 2.34 -33.96
N HIS A 20 7.53 3.04 -33.90
CA HIS A 20 7.26 4.00 -32.86
C HIS A 20 7.33 3.22 -31.53
N VAL A 21 8.48 3.22 -30.88
CA VAL A 21 8.58 2.91 -29.48
C VAL A 21 7.84 4.05 -28.81
N SER A 22 6.53 3.86 -28.57
CA SER A 22 5.78 4.75 -27.70
C SER A 22 6.55 4.78 -26.39
N ALA A 23 7.21 5.89 -26.12
CA ALA A 23 7.80 6.10 -24.80
C ALA A 23 6.66 5.97 -23.80
N ALA A 24 6.75 5.00 -22.90
CA ALA A 24 5.75 4.88 -21.83
C ALA A 24 5.65 6.23 -21.13
N GLU A 25 4.43 6.68 -20.89
CA GLU A 25 4.18 7.92 -20.14
C GLU A 25 4.97 7.89 -18.83
N PRO A 26 5.65 9.00 -18.48
CA PRO A 26 6.44 9.03 -17.25
C PRO A 26 5.51 8.85 -16.04
N ARG A 27 5.93 7.99 -15.09
CA ARG A 27 5.22 7.82 -13.83
C ARG A 27 5.10 9.16 -13.11
N THR A 28 3.91 9.45 -12.58
CA THR A 28 3.65 10.68 -11.83
C THR A 28 3.51 10.40 -10.34
N VAL A 29 3.49 11.47 -9.53
CA VAL A 29 3.19 11.35 -8.10
C VAL A 29 1.84 10.67 -7.89
N ASN A 30 0.78 11.02 -8.64
CA ASN A 30 -0.54 10.37 -8.53
C ASN A 30 -0.48 8.85 -8.68
N ASP A 31 0.37 8.34 -9.56
CA ASP A 31 0.51 6.90 -9.77
C ASP A 31 1.15 6.18 -8.56
N ALA A 32 1.75 6.93 -7.65
CA ALA A 32 2.37 6.45 -6.43
C ALA A 32 1.53 6.73 -5.17
N LEU A 33 0.39 7.42 -5.30
CA LEU A 33 -0.49 7.70 -4.16
C LEU A 33 -1.54 6.60 -3.99
N TRP A 34 -1.71 6.19 -2.76
CA TRP A 34 -2.68 5.21 -2.31
C TRP A 34 -3.51 5.77 -1.17
N ILE A 35 -4.73 5.29 -1.03
CA ILE A 35 -5.55 5.58 0.15
C ILE A 35 -5.97 4.28 0.84
N TRP A 36 -5.94 4.32 2.17
CA TRP A 36 -6.39 3.21 2.98
C TRP A 36 -7.90 3.25 3.13
N GLY A 37 -8.58 2.18 2.78
CA GLY A 37 -10.03 2.06 2.83
C GLY A 37 -10.50 1.02 3.83
N HIS A 38 -11.51 1.40 4.57
CA HIS A 38 -12.32 0.52 5.42
C HIS A 38 -13.79 0.67 5.06
N PRO A 39 -14.67 -0.25 5.50
CA PRO A 39 -16.12 -0.04 5.37
C PRO A 39 -16.55 1.31 5.96
N ALA A 40 -17.54 1.96 5.35
CA ALA A 40 -18.03 3.25 5.76
C ALA A 40 -18.42 3.27 7.24
N GLY A 41 -18.11 4.38 7.93
CA GLY A 41 -18.51 4.64 9.31
C GLY A 41 -17.80 3.84 10.39
N VAL A 42 -16.79 3.01 10.07
CA VAL A 42 -16.10 2.15 11.07
C VAL A 42 -15.46 2.91 12.21
N TYR A 43 -15.06 4.16 12.00
CA TYR A 43 -14.42 5.00 13.01
C TYR A 43 -15.37 5.86 13.83
N ASN A 44 -16.66 5.92 13.47
CA ASN A 44 -17.63 6.83 14.09
C ASN A 44 -17.80 6.61 15.61
N ARG A 45 -17.80 5.34 16.04
CA ARG A 45 -18.00 4.99 17.45
C ARG A 45 -16.72 4.99 18.27
N SER A 46 -15.56 4.98 17.63
CA SER A 46 -14.25 4.86 18.28
C SER A 46 -13.44 6.15 18.16
N TYR A 47 -12.81 6.35 17.03
CA TYR A 47 -11.83 7.43 16.83
C TYR A 47 -12.48 8.79 16.56
N LEU A 48 -13.51 8.85 15.72
CA LEU A 48 -14.14 10.11 15.31
C LEU A 48 -15.14 10.68 16.32
N ARG A 49 -15.44 9.94 17.40
CA ARG A 49 -16.39 10.41 18.43
C ARG A 49 -16.02 11.78 18.99
N SER A 50 -14.74 12.06 19.18
CA SER A 50 -14.23 13.34 19.70
C SER A 50 -14.40 14.50 18.72
N THR A 51 -14.59 14.25 17.42
CA THR A 51 -14.78 15.30 16.41
C THR A 51 -16.21 15.84 16.39
N GLY A 52 -17.16 15.15 17.04
CA GLY A 52 -18.59 15.45 16.95
C GLY A 52 -19.21 15.19 15.57
N ARG A 53 -18.47 14.57 14.64
CA ARG A 53 -18.89 14.27 13.27
C ARG A 53 -18.84 12.77 12.99
N ALA A 54 -19.71 12.30 12.11
CA ALA A 54 -19.76 10.93 11.65
C ALA A 54 -19.46 10.89 10.15
N SER A 55 -18.58 9.97 9.76
CA SER A 55 -18.32 9.68 8.35
C SER A 55 -19.39 8.74 7.80
N THR A 56 -19.84 8.98 6.59
CA THR A 56 -20.73 8.09 5.83
C THR A 56 -20.18 7.75 4.46
N ILE A 57 -19.00 8.26 4.14
CA ILE A 57 -18.39 8.11 2.83
C ILE A 57 -17.98 6.67 2.57
N GLU A 58 -18.36 6.15 1.41
CA GLU A 58 -17.90 4.84 0.95
C GLU A 58 -16.44 4.90 0.48
N PRO A 59 -15.67 3.79 0.57
CA PRO A 59 -14.23 3.79 0.30
C PRO A 59 -13.87 4.35 -1.07
N VAL A 60 -14.62 3.99 -2.11
CA VAL A 60 -14.37 4.48 -3.47
C VAL A 60 -14.65 5.97 -3.60
N ALA A 61 -15.76 6.44 -3.02
CA ALA A 61 -16.10 7.86 -3.02
C ALA A 61 -15.02 8.68 -2.30
N GLY A 62 -14.51 8.18 -1.17
CA GLY A 62 -13.42 8.81 -0.44
C GLY A 62 -12.10 8.84 -1.23
N ALA A 63 -11.78 7.77 -1.94
CA ALA A 63 -10.60 7.74 -2.82
C ALA A 63 -10.70 8.79 -3.93
N LEU A 64 -11.81 8.84 -4.63
CA LEU A 64 -12.05 9.78 -5.73
C LEU A 64 -12.13 11.23 -5.26
N ASP A 65 -12.72 11.49 -4.08
CA ASP A 65 -12.75 12.82 -3.47
C ASP A 65 -11.34 13.35 -3.15
N MET A 66 -10.45 12.46 -2.76
CA MET A 66 -9.02 12.79 -2.57
C MET A 66 -8.23 12.88 -3.88
N GLY A 67 -8.82 12.52 -5.02
CA GLY A 67 -8.12 12.45 -6.31
C GLY A 67 -7.15 11.27 -6.43
N ILE A 68 -7.35 10.21 -5.61
CA ILE A 68 -6.52 9.00 -5.58
C ILE A 68 -7.27 7.86 -6.25
N ARG A 69 -6.59 7.09 -7.10
CA ARG A 69 -7.19 5.98 -7.85
C ARG A 69 -6.66 4.61 -7.43
N ASN A 70 -5.73 4.55 -6.47
CA ASN A 70 -5.22 3.32 -5.90
C ASN A 70 -5.73 3.15 -4.48
N LEU A 71 -6.36 2.02 -4.19
CA LEU A 71 -7.01 1.74 -2.90
C LEU A 71 -6.39 0.51 -2.24
N ILE A 72 -6.02 0.62 -0.97
CA ILE A 72 -5.74 -0.53 -0.11
C ILE A 72 -6.99 -0.77 0.73
N PHE A 73 -7.75 -1.82 0.43
CA PHE A 73 -8.97 -2.12 1.17
C PHE A 73 -8.75 -3.16 2.25
N VAL A 74 -9.05 -2.79 3.48
CA VAL A 74 -8.91 -3.66 4.65
C VAL A 74 -10.27 -3.91 5.31
N CYS A 75 -10.62 -5.18 5.42
CA CYS A 75 -11.79 -5.61 6.17
C CYS A 75 -11.65 -5.20 7.64
N TYR A 76 -12.75 -4.77 8.27
CA TYR A 76 -12.74 -4.27 9.64
C TYR A 76 -13.91 -4.87 10.42
N GLN A 77 -13.63 -5.42 11.61
CA GLN A 77 -14.63 -6.09 12.45
C GLN A 77 -15.50 -7.10 11.66
N GLY A 78 -14.84 -7.91 10.82
CA GLY A 78 -15.47 -8.91 10.01
C GLY A 78 -16.33 -8.38 8.85
N LYS A 79 -16.21 -7.14 8.45
CA LYS A 79 -16.94 -6.56 7.32
C LYS A 79 -15.98 -6.13 6.20
N PRO A 80 -16.38 -6.31 4.92
CA PRO A 80 -17.54 -7.07 4.46
C PRO A 80 -17.37 -8.57 4.71
N GLN A 81 -18.48 -9.31 4.72
CA GLN A 81 -18.49 -10.78 4.74
C GLN A 81 -18.41 -11.33 3.31
N PRO A 82 -17.78 -12.50 3.09
CA PRO A 82 -17.88 -13.19 1.82
C PRO A 82 -19.34 -13.58 1.47
N PRO A 83 -19.68 -13.67 0.17
CA PRO A 83 -18.86 -13.37 -0.99
C PRO A 83 -18.69 -11.85 -1.20
N PHE A 84 -17.48 -11.44 -1.62
CA PHE A 84 -17.11 -10.02 -1.67
C PHE A 84 -17.56 -9.26 -2.93
N ASP A 85 -18.11 -9.97 -3.92
CA ASP A 85 -18.34 -9.44 -5.28
C ASP A 85 -19.21 -8.17 -5.32
N ALA A 86 -20.31 -8.16 -4.57
CA ALA A 86 -21.22 -7.03 -4.51
C ALA A 86 -20.55 -5.81 -3.86
N TYR A 87 -19.77 -6.04 -2.79
CA TYR A 87 -19.05 -4.97 -2.11
C TYR A 87 -17.90 -4.43 -2.97
N TYR A 88 -17.21 -5.30 -3.71
CA TYR A 88 -16.11 -4.93 -4.58
C TYR A 88 -16.56 -4.19 -5.86
N ALA A 89 -17.79 -4.38 -6.32
CA ALA A 89 -18.27 -3.87 -7.59
C ALA A 89 -17.95 -2.37 -7.85
N PRO A 90 -18.14 -1.43 -6.89
CA PRO A 90 -17.74 -0.05 -7.07
C PRO A 90 -16.22 0.15 -7.26
N MET A 91 -15.38 -0.73 -6.73
CA MET A 91 -13.92 -0.60 -6.79
C MET A 91 -13.35 -0.87 -8.19
N ARG A 92 -14.13 -1.48 -9.10
CA ARG A 92 -13.70 -1.74 -10.49
C ARG A 92 -13.36 -0.48 -11.29
N GLN A 93 -13.82 0.69 -10.86
CA GLN A 93 -13.50 1.97 -11.49
C GLN A 93 -12.15 2.56 -11.06
N LEU A 94 -11.48 1.95 -10.07
CA LEU A 94 -10.16 2.33 -9.61
C LEU A 94 -9.08 1.65 -10.44
N ASP A 95 -7.87 2.22 -10.44
CA ASP A 95 -6.77 1.69 -11.26
C ASP A 95 -6.15 0.46 -10.59
N CYS A 96 -5.88 0.52 -9.28
CA CYS A 96 -5.34 -0.59 -8.52
C CYS A 96 -6.05 -0.75 -7.17
N VAL A 97 -6.27 -2.00 -6.79
CA VAL A 97 -6.80 -2.36 -5.47
C VAL A 97 -5.92 -3.43 -4.85
N LEU A 98 -5.46 -3.20 -3.61
CA LEU A 98 -4.97 -4.27 -2.75
C LEU A 98 -6.10 -4.67 -1.82
N TRP A 99 -6.31 -5.99 -1.65
CA TRP A 99 -7.36 -6.53 -0.80
C TRP A 99 -6.77 -7.28 0.40
N SER A 100 -7.39 -7.18 1.58
CA SER A 100 -6.85 -7.80 2.79
C SER A 100 -6.95 -9.32 2.79
N LEU A 101 -5.82 -9.99 3.01
CA LEU A 101 -5.74 -11.39 3.43
C LEU A 101 -5.64 -11.52 4.96
N VAL A 102 -5.07 -10.51 5.60
CA VAL A 102 -5.14 -10.27 7.03
C VAL A 102 -5.82 -8.92 7.22
N ALA A 103 -6.91 -8.92 7.96
CA ALA A 103 -7.73 -7.75 8.23
C ALA A 103 -7.21 -6.96 9.45
N ALA A 104 -7.86 -5.86 9.77
CA ALA A 104 -7.58 -5.11 11.00
C ALA A 104 -7.58 -6.03 12.23
N GLU A 105 -6.77 -5.68 13.23
CA GLU A 105 -6.53 -6.49 14.42
C GLU A 105 -5.86 -7.86 14.12
N GLY A 106 -5.22 -7.99 12.96
CA GLY A 106 -4.54 -9.22 12.56
C GLY A 106 -5.49 -10.39 12.23
N ALA A 107 -6.78 -10.13 12.06
CA ALA A 107 -7.78 -11.17 11.85
C ALA A 107 -7.64 -11.84 10.47
N THR A 108 -7.62 -13.17 10.44
CA THR A 108 -7.55 -13.95 9.21
C THR A 108 -8.17 -15.34 9.40
N SER A 109 -8.67 -15.91 8.31
CA SER A 109 -9.08 -17.32 8.24
C SER A 109 -8.85 -17.87 6.84
N GLN A 110 -8.70 -19.17 6.72
CA GLN A 110 -8.54 -19.82 5.41
C GLN A 110 -9.72 -19.49 4.47
N ALA A 111 -10.95 -19.58 4.99
CA ALA A 111 -12.16 -19.31 4.21
C ALA A 111 -12.20 -17.88 3.67
N THR A 112 -11.80 -16.88 4.49
CA THR A 112 -11.73 -15.49 4.07
C THR A 112 -10.66 -15.28 2.99
N ARG A 113 -9.49 -15.91 3.16
CA ARG A 113 -8.41 -15.85 2.15
C ARG A 113 -8.85 -16.50 0.83
N ASP A 114 -9.49 -17.65 0.87
CA ASP A 114 -9.98 -18.32 -0.35
C ASP A 114 -11.03 -17.50 -1.08
N ALA A 115 -11.93 -16.82 -0.35
CA ALA A 115 -12.89 -15.90 -0.92
C ALA A 115 -12.20 -14.67 -1.58
N ALA A 116 -11.12 -14.16 -0.97
CA ALA A 116 -10.33 -13.07 -1.54
C ALA A 116 -9.63 -13.50 -2.84
N PHE A 117 -9.04 -14.70 -2.89
CA PHE A 117 -8.46 -15.24 -4.11
C PHE A 117 -9.52 -15.44 -5.21
N ALA A 118 -10.69 -15.96 -4.85
CA ALA A 118 -11.80 -16.11 -5.80
C ALA A 118 -12.29 -14.75 -6.32
N LEU A 119 -12.30 -13.70 -5.49
CA LEU A 119 -12.58 -12.32 -5.90
C LEU A 119 -11.55 -11.82 -6.92
N ALA A 120 -10.27 -12.03 -6.65
CA ALA A 120 -9.18 -11.60 -7.50
C ALA A 120 -9.21 -12.23 -8.89
N GLU A 121 -9.63 -13.50 -9.02
CA GLU A 121 -9.78 -14.16 -10.33
C GLU A 121 -10.75 -13.42 -11.27
N ARG A 122 -11.72 -12.70 -10.72
CA ARG A 122 -12.79 -12.01 -11.47
C ARG A 122 -12.57 -10.50 -11.62
N ASN A 123 -11.51 -9.94 -11.03
CA ASN A 123 -11.29 -8.50 -11.01
C ASN A 123 -9.82 -8.17 -11.32
N GLU A 124 -9.57 -7.68 -12.53
CA GLU A 124 -8.20 -7.44 -13.03
C GLU A 124 -7.48 -6.34 -12.27
N ASN A 125 -8.20 -5.32 -11.82
CA ASN A 125 -7.65 -4.22 -11.03
C ASN A 125 -7.41 -4.57 -9.55
N LEU A 126 -7.73 -5.80 -9.11
CA LEU A 126 -7.19 -6.35 -7.87
C LEU A 126 -5.78 -6.86 -8.16
N THR A 127 -4.78 -6.05 -7.75
CA THR A 127 -3.39 -6.19 -8.18
C THR A 127 -2.45 -6.70 -7.10
N GLY A 128 -2.93 -6.86 -5.86
CA GLY A 128 -2.08 -7.34 -4.76
C GLY A 128 -2.86 -7.56 -3.46
N TRP A 129 -2.13 -7.92 -2.43
CA TRP A 129 -2.64 -8.29 -1.12
C TRP A 129 -2.10 -7.38 -0.04
N ILE A 130 -2.91 -7.11 0.98
CA ILE A 130 -2.48 -6.40 2.20
C ILE A 130 -2.66 -7.29 3.45
N LEU A 131 -1.67 -7.26 4.31
CA LEU A 131 -1.66 -7.88 5.63
C LEU A 131 -1.63 -6.74 6.67
N ASP A 132 -2.81 -6.44 7.25
CA ASP A 132 -2.96 -5.39 8.24
C ASP A 132 -2.72 -5.92 9.66
N ASP A 133 -2.20 -5.08 10.55
CA ASP A 133 -1.84 -5.44 11.91
C ASP A 133 -1.12 -6.79 12.00
N PHE A 134 -0.26 -7.05 11.00
CA PHE A 134 0.28 -8.37 10.72
C PHE A 134 1.27 -8.84 11.77
N PHE A 135 2.16 -7.95 12.20
CA PHE A 135 3.16 -8.24 13.24
C PHE A 135 2.60 -7.91 14.62
N HIS A 136 2.71 -8.84 15.53
CA HIS A 136 2.25 -8.67 16.90
C HIS A 136 3.45 -8.48 17.82
N GLU A 137 3.38 -7.52 18.72
CA GLU A 137 4.33 -7.47 19.84
C GLU A 137 4.12 -8.71 20.71
N PRO A 138 5.21 -9.31 21.24
CA PRO A 138 5.05 -10.32 22.26
C PRO A 138 4.22 -9.71 23.41
N PRO A 139 3.26 -10.45 23.99
CA PRO A 139 2.55 -9.95 25.14
C PRO A 139 3.59 -9.48 26.18
N ASP A 140 3.33 -8.32 26.80
CA ASP A 140 4.14 -7.76 27.90
C ASP A 140 4.09 -8.73 29.11
N GLY A 141 4.64 -9.93 28.94
CA GLY A 141 4.95 -10.84 30.01
C GLY A 141 6.26 -10.37 30.60
N ASN A 142 6.26 -10.05 31.91
CA ASN A 142 7.46 -9.81 32.65
C ASN A 142 8.50 -10.88 32.28
N ALA A 143 9.50 -10.49 31.51
CA ALA A 143 10.64 -11.37 31.15
C ALA A 143 11.41 -11.88 32.42
N ALA A 144 11.01 -11.39 33.59
CA ALA A 144 11.56 -11.78 34.89
C ALA A 144 11.06 -13.15 35.38
N ASP A 145 9.91 -13.64 34.87
CA ASP A 145 9.29 -14.87 35.43
C ASP A 145 9.55 -16.15 34.61
N MET A 146 10.35 -16.09 33.54
CA MET A 146 10.72 -17.26 32.73
C MET A 146 12.24 -17.36 32.53
N PRO A 147 12.99 -17.83 33.52
CA PRO A 147 14.42 -18.11 33.36
C PRO A 147 14.58 -19.35 32.47
N SER A 148 15.01 -19.18 31.22
CA SER A 148 15.46 -20.23 30.29
C SER A 148 14.64 -20.50 29.02
N ALA A 149 13.61 -19.75 28.68
CA ALA A 149 13.06 -19.82 27.32
C ALA A 149 13.81 -18.86 26.39
N PRO A 150 14.15 -19.26 25.15
CA PRO A 150 14.64 -18.31 24.17
C PRO A 150 13.59 -17.18 24.02
N ALA A 151 14.07 -15.93 23.87
CA ALA A 151 13.20 -14.77 23.69
C ALA A 151 12.05 -15.12 22.73
N PRO A 152 10.78 -14.80 23.06
CA PRO A 152 9.64 -15.21 22.25
C PRO A 152 9.88 -14.78 20.81
N ALA A 153 9.81 -15.75 19.91
CA ALA A 153 9.94 -15.48 18.47
C ALA A 153 8.94 -14.39 18.09
N PHE A 154 9.35 -13.48 17.23
CA PHE A 154 8.49 -12.44 16.65
C PHE A 154 7.20 -13.08 16.15
N ARG A 155 6.04 -12.61 16.64
CA ARG A 155 4.75 -13.19 16.29
C ARG A 155 4.14 -12.43 15.13
N ALA A 156 3.46 -13.16 14.25
CA ALA A 156 2.69 -12.60 13.15
C ALA A 156 1.42 -13.41 12.94
N SER A 157 0.44 -12.86 12.25
CA SER A 157 -0.85 -13.53 11.97
C SER A 157 -0.71 -14.78 11.12
N LEU A 158 0.35 -14.88 10.32
CA LEU A 158 0.70 -16.05 9.50
C LEU A 158 2.18 -16.38 9.71
N THR A 159 2.50 -17.65 9.61
CA THR A 159 3.88 -18.12 9.62
C THR A 159 4.59 -17.80 8.29
N PRO A 160 5.93 -17.80 8.24
CA PRO A 160 6.66 -17.65 6.96
C PRO A 160 6.28 -18.71 5.91
N LEU A 161 5.94 -19.93 6.33
CA LEU A 161 5.52 -21.00 5.42
C LEU A 161 4.14 -20.70 4.81
N GLU A 162 3.19 -20.21 5.60
CA GLU A 162 1.87 -19.78 5.12
C GLU A 162 1.98 -18.59 4.17
N LEU A 163 2.84 -17.61 4.48
CA LEU A 163 3.12 -16.48 3.59
C LEU A 163 3.66 -16.94 2.24
N ARG A 164 4.63 -17.86 2.25
CA ARG A 164 5.18 -18.45 1.02
C ARG A 164 4.10 -19.13 0.19
N ALA A 165 3.25 -19.93 0.81
CA ALA A 165 2.14 -20.61 0.14
C ALA A 165 1.14 -19.62 -0.48
N LEU A 166 0.83 -18.52 0.22
CA LEU A 166 -0.02 -17.45 -0.32
C LEU A 166 0.62 -16.74 -1.50
N ARG A 167 1.91 -16.43 -1.41
CA ARG A 167 2.67 -15.75 -2.46
C ARG A 167 2.83 -16.60 -3.70
N GLU A 168 2.99 -17.92 -3.56
CA GLU A 168 3.11 -18.87 -4.68
C GLU A 168 1.76 -19.14 -5.36
N ARG A 169 0.65 -18.86 -4.70
CA ARG A 169 -0.68 -19.04 -5.28
C ARG A 169 -0.92 -18.04 -6.41
N LYS A 170 -1.16 -18.57 -7.60
CA LYS A 170 -1.40 -17.75 -8.80
C LYS A 170 -2.84 -17.29 -8.88
N VAL A 171 -3.02 -16.08 -9.38
CA VAL A 171 -4.29 -15.48 -9.77
C VAL A 171 -4.18 -15.10 -11.24
N ARG A 172 -5.08 -15.54 -12.07
CA ARG A 172 -5.00 -15.32 -13.53
C ARG A 172 -3.62 -15.67 -14.11
N GLY A 173 -3.03 -16.78 -13.62
CA GLY A 173 -1.74 -17.30 -14.07
C GLY A 173 -0.50 -16.57 -13.54
N ARG A 174 -0.62 -15.50 -12.74
CA ARG A 174 0.48 -14.72 -12.18
C ARG A 174 0.42 -14.67 -10.65
N GLN A 175 1.54 -14.49 -10.00
CA GLN A 175 1.62 -14.18 -8.58
C GLN A 175 1.28 -12.70 -8.35
N LEU A 176 0.50 -12.40 -7.33
CA LEU A 176 0.23 -11.03 -6.90
C LEU A 176 1.14 -10.68 -5.71
N PRO A 177 1.68 -9.44 -5.65
CA PRO A 177 2.52 -8.99 -4.55
C PRO A 177 1.78 -8.99 -3.22
N VAL A 178 2.52 -9.22 -2.16
CA VAL A 178 2.04 -9.21 -0.77
C VAL A 178 2.68 -8.03 -0.05
N MET A 179 1.86 -7.07 0.37
CA MET A 179 2.25 -5.95 1.23
C MET A 179 1.91 -6.28 2.68
N ALA A 180 2.80 -5.93 3.62
CA ALA A 180 2.49 -5.98 5.05
C ALA A 180 2.70 -4.63 5.73
N VAL A 181 1.86 -4.35 6.72
CA VAL A 181 2.03 -3.23 7.64
C VAL A 181 3.15 -3.54 8.62
N ILE A 182 3.99 -2.54 8.87
CA ILE A 182 4.97 -2.54 9.96
C ILE A 182 4.92 -1.21 10.70
N TYR A 183 4.81 -1.25 12.01
CA TYR A 183 4.86 -0.06 12.86
C TYR A 183 6.28 0.25 13.31
N THR A 184 6.58 1.51 13.58
CA THR A 184 7.93 1.94 13.98
C THR A 184 8.43 1.23 15.25
N GLY A 185 7.54 0.83 16.17
CA GLY A 185 7.87 0.02 17.34
C GLY A 185 8.33 -1.41 17.01
N GLN A 186 8.03 -1.89 15.80
CA GLN A 186 8.30 -3.25 15.30
C GLN A 186 9.59 -3.35 14.46
N LEU A 187 10.32 -2.26 14.28
CA LEU A 187 11.59 -2.20 13.53
C LEU A 187 12.72 -2.85 14.33
N LYS A 188 12.58 -4.13 14.66
CA LYS A 188 13.48 -4.90 15.51
C LYS A 188 13.94 -6.18 14.79
N PRO A 189 15.12 -6.71 15.13
CA PRO A 189 15.52 -8.05 14.69
C PRO A 189 14.47 -9.11 15.08
N GLY A 190 14.34 -10.15 14.26
CA GLY A 190 13.40 -11.26 14.49
C GLY A 190 12.26 -11.37 13.47
N ALA A 191 11.97 -10.30 12.72
CA ALA A 191 10.97 -10.31 11.66
C ALA A 191 11.51 -10.82 10.31
N GLN A 192 12.81 -11.08 10.18
CA GLN A 192 13.48 -11.34 8.89
C GLN A 192 12.88 -12.54 8.14
N ALA A 193 12.54 -13.61 8.85
CA ALA A 193 11.94 -14.79 8.23
C ALA A 193 10.58 -14.47 7.56
N HIS A 194 9.77 -13.62 8.17
CA HIS A 194 8.51 -13.15 7.59
C HIS A 194 8.76 -12.13 6.48
N ILE A 195 9.66 -11.16 6.69
CA ILE A 195 10.03 -10.15 5.71
C ILE A 195 10.56 -10.79 4.42
N ALA A 196 11.28 -11.91 4.51
CA ALA A 196 11.77 -12.63 3.35
C ALA A 196 10.63 -13.05 2.41
N GLU A 197 9.47 -13.40 2.94
CA GLU A 197 8.27 -13.85 2.20
C GLU A 197 7.30 -12.72 1.85
N ILE A 198 7.60 -11.47 2.19
CA ILE A 198 6.79 -10.27 1.90
C ILE A 198 7.46 -9.52 0.75
N ASP A 199 6.70 -9.00 -0.20
CA ASP A 199 7.22 -8.25 -1.35
C ASP A 199 7.34 -6.76 -1.03
N GLU A 200 6.38 -6.21 -0.29
CA GLU A 200 6.19 -4.79 -0.03
C GLU A 200 5.95 -4.53 1.46
N LEU A 201 6.53 -3.47 2.00
CA LEU A 201 6.32 -3.05 3.40
C LEU A 201 5.81 -1.62 3.47
N CYS A 202 4.70 -1.42 4.19
CA CYS A 202 4.17 -0.12 4.53
C CYS A 202 4.48 0.24 5.97
N MET A 203 5.29 1.29 6.20
CA MET A 203 5.64 1.74 7.55
C MET A 203 4.67 2.81 8.06
N TRP A 204 4.14 2.58 9.26
CA TRP A 204 3.31 3.53 9.99
C TRP A 204 4.01 4.06 11.23
N THR A 205 3.93 5.39 11.44
CA THR A 205 4.49 6.05 12.62
C THR A 205 3.39 6.55 13.54
N SER A 206 3.26 5.90 14.71
CA SER A 206 2.27 6.21 15.74
C SER A 206 2.94 6.14 17.13
N PRO A 207 2.54 6.97 18.10
CA PRO A 207 1.64 8.13 18.01
C PRO A 207 2.24 9.29 17.19
N ALA A 208 1.41 10.32 16.89
CA ALA A 208 1.83 11.48 16.10
C ALA A 208 3.09 12.19 16.64
N ALA A 209 3.31 12.17 17.95
CA ALA A 209 4.53 12.72 18.59
C ALA A 209 5.83 12.05 18.10
N ASN A 210 5.75 10.81 17.56
CA ASN A 210 6.90 10.07 17.04
C ASN A 210 7.28 10.49 15.62
N LEU A 211 6.47 11.30 14.93
CA LEU A 211 6.77 11.81 13.60
C LEU A 211 8.07 12.61 13.54
N LYS A 212 8.49 13.19 14.67
CA LYS A 212 9.82 13.83 14.79
C LYS A 212 10.98 12.88 14.45
N ASN A 213 10.78 11.56 14.58
CA ASN A 213 11.77 10.52 14.31
C ASN A 213 11.52 9.81 12.95
N LEU A 214 10.58 10.30 12.13
CA LEU A 214 10.12 9.61 10.92
C LEU A 214 11.28 9.25 9.98
N GLU A 215 12.21 10.16 9.76
CA GLU A 215 13.35 9.93 8.87
C GLU A 215 14.31 8.87 9.42
N ALA A 216 14.61 8.90 10.72
CA ALA A 216 15.44 7.88 11.37
C ALA A 216 14.78 6.51 11.37
N ASN A 217 13.47 6.45 11.60
CA ASN A 217 12.70 5.21 11.56
C ASN A 217 12.66 4.63 10.14
N PHE A 218 12.50 5.47 9.13
CA PHE A 218 12.51 5.01 7.75
C PHE A 218 13.87 4.45 7.34
N PHE A 219 14.96 5.08 7.77
CA PHE A 219 16.30 4.54 7.57
C PHE A 219 16.53 3.18 8.27
N ALA A 220 15.93 2.99 9.45
CA ALA A 220 15.95 1.70 10.12
C ALA A 220 15.17 0.62 9.34
N LEU A 221 14.03 0.99 8.72
CA LEU A 221 13.27 0.09 7.84
C LEU A 221 14.09 -0.32 6.60
N GLU A 222 14.75 0.63 5.94
CA GLU A 222 15.60 0.33 4.77
C GLU A 222 16.71 -0.69 5.11
N LYS A 223 17.27 -0.60 6.32
CA LYS A 223 18.27 -1.57 6.81
C LYS A 223 17.64 -2.91 7.17
N LEU A 224 16.44 -2.92 7.73
CA LEU A 224 15.74 -4.16 8.13
C LEU A 224 15.27 -4.96 6.91
N ALA A 225 14.86 -4.28 5.85
CA ALA A 225 14.22 -4.88 4.67
C ALA A 225 14.94 -4.53 3.37
N PRO A 226 16.23 -4.87 3.21
CA PRO A 226 16.98 -4.55 2.01
C PRO A 226 16.35 -5.26 0.79
N GLY A 227 16.18 -4.53 -0.29
CA GLY A 227 15.63 -5.09 -1.53
C GLY A 227 14.11 -5.17 -1.61
N LYS A 228 13.36 -4.79 -0.57
CA LYS A 228 11.90 -4.74 -0.58
C LYS A 228 11.37 -3.42 -1.13
N GLU A 229 10.16 -3.45 -1.72
CA GLU A 229 9.40 -2.24 -2.03
C GLU A 229 8.91 -1.62 -0.74
N LEU A 230 9.17 -0.32 -0.56
CA LEU A 230 8.82 0.38 0.67
C LEU A 230 7.76 1.44 0.39
N PHE A 231 6.79 1.54 1.29
CA PHE A 231 5.72 2.52 1.26
C PHE A 231 5.70 3.31 2.56
N LEU A 232 5.35 4.59 2.46
CA LEU A 232 5.16 5.44 3.62
C LEU A 232 3.67 5.56 3.95
N GLY A 233 3.27 5.12 5.13
CA GLY A 233 1.96 5.40 5.69
C GLY A 233 1.88 6.80 6.28
N CYS A 234 0.90 7.58 5.85
CA CYS A 234 0.65 8.95 6.30
C CYS A 234 -0.70 9.03 7.00
N TYR A 235 -0.70 9.24 8.30
CA TYR A 235 -1.91 9.45 9.06
C TYR A 235 -2.49 10.84 8.80
N MET A 236 -3.77 10.92 8.44
CA MET A 236 -4.54 12.17 8.36
C MET A 236 -5.28 12.51 9.67
N TYR A 237 -5.21 11.62 10.64
CA TYR A 237 -5.80 11.75 11.99
C TYR A 237 -4.85 11.12 13.02
N ASP A 238 -4.71 11.70 14.19
CA ASP A 238 -3.93 11.10 15.30
C ASP A 238 -4.78 10.04 16.02
N PHE A 239 -4.72 8.80 15.56
CA PHE A 239 -5.50 7.68 16.08
C PHE A 239 -5.14 7.34 17.54
N SER A 240 -3.87 7.43 17.91
CA SER A 240 -3.43 7.20 19.30
C SER A 240 -3.90 8.30 20.24
N GLY A 241 -3.82 9.55 19.80
CA GLY A 241 -4.31 10.71 20.56
C GLY A 241 -5.82 10.93 20.46
N ARG A 242 -6.51 10.21 19.56
CA ARG A 242 -7.96 10.36 19.25
C ARG A 242 -8.37 11.80 18.99
N LYS A 243 -7.59 12.51 18.16
CA LYS A 243 -7.77 13.92 17.84
C LYS A 243 -7.34 14.24 16.41
N PRO A 244 -7.82 15.36 15.84
CA PRO A 244 -7.31 15.84 14.56
C PRO A 244 -5.79 15.95 14.55
N LEU A 245 -5.17 15.51 13.45
CA LEU A 245 -3.74 15.69 13.25
C LEU A 245 -3.46 17.15 12.87
N PRO A 246 -2.52 17.84 13.54
CA PRO A 246 -2.09 19.18 13.14
C PRO A 246 -1.56 19.20 11.69
N VAL A 247 -1.94 20.20 10.90
CA VAL A 247 -1.52 20.34 9.50
C VAL A 247 0.01 20.32 9.36
N ALA A 248 0.74 20.94 10.28
CA ALA A 248 2.21 20.93 10.25
C ALA A 248 2.81 19.50 10.30
N LEU A 249 2.20 18.59 11.06
CA LEU A 249 2.64 17.19 11.11
C LEU A 249 2.24 16.43 9.84
N MET A 250 1.11 16.78 9.22
CA MET A 250 0.73 16.25 7.91
C MET A 250 1.71 16.69 6.83
N GLN A 251 2.06 17.98 6.80
CA GLN A 251 3.07 18.55 5.91
C GLN A 251 4.40 17.82 6.05
N GLN A 252 4.88 17.62 7.26
CA GLN A 252 6.13 16.91 7.53
C GLN A 252 6.14 15.50 6.91
N GLN A 253 5.08 14.71 7.10
CA GLN A 253 4.97 13.38 6.52
C GLN A 253 5.02 13.43 4.99
N VAL A 254 4.23 14.32 4.41
CA VAL A 254 4.06 14.42 2.96
C VAL A 254 5.32 14.95 2.28
N GLU A 255 5.98 15.96 2.84
CA GLU A 255 7.23 16.51 2.29
C GLU A 255 8.35 15.48 2.29
N LEU A 256 8.50 14.72 3.39
CA LEU A 256 9.45 13.61 3.46
C LEU A 256 9.12 12.52 2.44
N GLY A 257 7.88 12.07 2.38
CA GLY A 257 7.43 11.06 1.43
C GLY A 257 7.62 11.49 -0.01
N HIS A 258 7.26 12.73 -0.35
CA HIS A 258 7.45 13.28 -1.69
C HIS A 258 8.94 13.34 -2.09
N ARG A 259 9.82 13.76 -1.18
CA ARG A 259 11.26 13.72 -1.38
C ARG A 259 11.73 12.28 -1.66
N TRP A 260 11.31 11.31 -0.86
CA TRP A 260 11.69 9.91 -1.02
C TRP A 260 11.13 9.27 -2.30
N LEU A 261 9.94 9.68 -2.75
CA LEU A 261 9.44 9.29 -4.08
C LEU A 261 10.37 9.79 -5.19
N LYS A 262 10.80 11.05 -5.14
CA LYS A 262 11.73 11.64 -6.11
C LYS A 262 13.13 11.00 -6.08
N GLU A 263 13.54 10.53 -4.91
CA GLU A 263 14.82 9.80 -4.72
C GLU A 263 14.71 8.32 -5.14
N GLY A 264 13.50 7.81 -5.42
CA GLY A 264 13.23 6.41 -5.70
C GLY A 264 13.45 5.49 -4.50
N ARG A 265 13.36 6.02 -3.28
CA ARG A 265 13.51 5.28 -2.01
C ARG A 265 12.22 4.59 -1.61
N ILE A 266 11.06 5.16 -1.95
CA ILE A 266 9.74 4.55 -1.73
C ILE A 266 9.01 4.37 -3.05
N SER A 267 8.14 3.37 -3.07
CA SER A 267 7.29 3.05 -4.22
C SER A 267 5.94 3.75 -4.16
N GLY A 268 5.54 4.23 -2.99
CA GLY A 268 4.30 4.97 -2.82
C GLY A 268 4.10 5.56 -1.43
N MET A 269 3.07 6.41 -1.34
CA MET A 269 2.56 7.00 -0.11
C MET A 269 1.11 6.56 0.09
N ILE A 270 0.75 6.18 1.31
CA ILE A 270 -0.57 5.66 1.65
C ILE A 270 -1.22 6.58 2.69
N PHE A 271 -2.35 7.19 2.36
CA PHE A 271 -3.08 8.10 3.26
C PHE A 271 -4.16 7.34 4.04
N LEU A 272 -4.17 7.43 5.37
CA LEU A 272 -5.15 6.77 6.22
C LEU A 272 -6.14 7.81 6.76
N ALA A 273 -7.42 7.74 6.41
CA ALA A 273 -8.12 6.74 5.62
C ALA A 273 -9.35 7.36 4.95
N THR A 274 -9.99 6.62 4.02
CA THR A 274 -11.25 7.06 3.39
C THR A 274 -12.31 7.45 4.41
N ALA A 275 -12.41 6.72 5.52
CA ALA A 275 -13.38 6.98 6.59
C ALA A 275 -13.16 8.30 7.37
N ASN A 276 -12.14 9.09 7.01
CA ASN A 276 -11.85 10.41 7.61
C ASN A 276 -12.09 11.57 6.63
N VAL A 277 -12.42 11.29 5.37
CA VAL A 277 -12.36 12.28 4.29
C VAL A 277 -13.50 13.30 4.39
N ASP A 278 -14.68 12.90 4.88
CA ASP A 278 -15.90 13.70 4.94
C ASP A 278 -16.20 14.36 6.31
N VAL A 279 -15.25 14.27 7.26
CA VAL A 279 -15.48 14.80 8.62
C VAL A 279 -14.84 16.17 8.89
N GLY A 280 -14.32 16.83 7.84
CA GLY A 280 -13.82 18.21 7.91
C GLY A 280 -12.54 18.35 8.73
N LEU A 281 -11.57 17.48 8.49
CA LEU A 281 -10.23 17.56 9.06
C LEU A 281 -9.34 18.47 8.22
N GLU A 282 -8.73 19.48 8.82
CA GLU A 282 -7.81 20.40 8.12
C GLU A 282 -6.64 19.66 7.44
N ALA A 283 -6.13 18.60 8.06
CA ALA A 283 -5.08 17.75 7.47
C ALA A 283 -5.55 17.07 6.18
N VAL A 284 -6.81 16.66 6.09
CA VAL A 284 -7.41 16.08 4.88
C VAL A 284 -7.55 17.15 3.79
N ASP A 285 -8.07 18.32 4.14
CA ASP A 285 -8.25 19.42 3.18
C ASP A 285 -6.92 19.89 2.59
N TRP A 286 -5.91 20.02 3.46
CA TRP A 286 -4.55 20.35 3.03
C TRP A 286 -3.97 19.24 2.11
N THR A 287 -4.13 17.98 2.47
CA THR A 287 -3.63 16.84 1.67
C THR A 287 -4.30 16.81 0.29
N ARG A 288 -5.61 17.03 0.23
CA ARG A 288 -6.36 17.10 -1.03
C ARG A 288 -5.83 18.24 -1.93
N GLN A 289 -5.50 19.39 -1.36
CA GLN A 289 -4.90 20.50 -2.10
C GLN A 289 -3.50 20.12 -2.61
N TRP A 290 -2.66 19.56 -1.75
CA TRP A 290 -1.31 19.14 -2.12
C TRP A 290 -1.34 18.10 -3.26
N ILE A 291 -2.26 17.13 -3.23
CA ILE A 291 -2.42 16.14 -4.32
C ILE A 291 -2.73 16.83 -5.65
N ARG A 292 -3.61 17.83 -5.67
CA ARG A 292 -3.92 18.59 -6.89
C ARG A 292 -2.71 19.34 -7.45
N GLU A 293 -1.84 19.84 -6.59
CA GLU A 293 -0.66 20.64 -6.96
C GLU A 293 0.52 19.75 -7.37
N ALA A 294 0.79 18.69 -6.62
CA ALA A 294 1.96 17.83 -6.81
C ALA A 294 1.69 16.60 -7.68
N GLY A 295 0.45 16.16 -7.77
CA GLY A 295 0.08 14.85 -8.33
C GLY A 295 0.57 14.59 -9.76
N LYS A 296 0.63 15.63 -10.59
CA LYS A 296 1.09 15.53 -11.99
C LYS A 296 2.62 15.61 -12.16
N GLN A 297 3.37 15.81 -11.10
CA GLN A 297 4.83 15.88 -11.18
C GLN A 297 5.38 14.49 -11.53
N ALA A 298 6.30 14.46 -12.50
CA ALA A 298 6.99 13.23 -12.87
C ALA A 298 7.91 12.75 -11.72
N ILE A 299 7.92 11.44 -11.50
CA ILE A 299 8.81 10.78 -10.56
C ILE A 299 9.54 9.61 -11.24
N PRO A 300 10.73 9.23 -10.77
CA PRO A 300 11.42 8.06 -11.31
C PRO A 300 10.59 6.79 -11.08
N VAL A 301 10.73 5.84 -11.98
CA VAL A 301 10.27 4.47 -11.70
C VAL A 301 11.09 3.97 -10.51
N SER A 302 10.42 3.38 -9.50
CA SER A 302 11.12 2.80 -8.36
C SER A 302 12.22 1.87 -8.86
N ARG A 303 13.41 1.97 -8.27
CA ARG A 303 14.57 1.15 -8.68
C ARG A 303 14.32 -0.36 -8.52
N LYS A 304 13.23 -0.73 -7.89
CA LYS A 304 12.85 -2.11 -7.53
C LYS A 304 11.52 -2.56 -8.14
N ALA A 305 10.72 -1.62 -8.67
CA ALA A 305 9.45 -1.97 -9.30
C ALA A 305 9.72 -2.86 -10.50
N THR A 306 9.37 -4.13 -10.40
CA THR A 306 9.20 -4.98 -11.58
C THR A 306 8.07 -4.37 -12.39
N PRO A 307 8.25 -4.00 -13.67
CA PRO A 307 7.16 -3.43 -14.44
C PRO A 307 5.97 -4.38 -14.37
N LEU A 308 4.82 -3.90 -13.96
CA LEU A 308 3.55 -4.54 -14.27
C LEU A 308 3.54 -4.63 -15.80
N ARG A 309 3.91 -5.79 -16.36
CA ARG A 309 3.87 -6.01 -17.80
C ARG A 309 2.42 -5.80 -18.19
N SER A 310 2.19 -4.73 -18.95
CA SER A 310 0.93 -4.52 -19.67
C SER A 310 0.57 -5.79 -20.42
N PRO A 311 -0.72 -6.13 -20.52
CA PRO A 311 -1.18 -7.34 -21.18
C PRO A 311 -0.76 -7.45 -22.63
#